data_b8e589bdc99dd7c89dd4f22770b721e1
#
_entry.id   b8e589bdc99dd7c89dd4f22770b721e1
#
_cell.length_a   1.000
_cell.length_b   1.000
_cell.length_c   1.000
_cell.angle_alpha   90.00
_cell.angle_beta   90.00
_cell.angle_gamma   90.00
#
_symmetry.space_group_name_H-M   'P 1'
#
loop_
_entity.id
_entity.type
_entity.pdbx_description
1 polymer ?
#
loop_
_entity_poly.entity_id
_entity_poly.type
_entity_poly.pdbx_seq_one_letter_code
_entity_poly.pdbx_strand_id
1 'polypeptide(L)'
;MSAAGGVRSFVALELDARLRDAIGELQTRLRPRLGEIRTTRPEGIHLTLRFLGDTSPEQVATLRPLLAAAAAACPAAEARVAGLGTFPERGSPRVLWLGLDVPPTIFDLQRACERAARAAGFEREPRPFRAHLTLGRWRDPAPHPDLPGADLGATRLDTLVLFESDLRRAGAVYTPLARFALGRPAVD
;
A
#
# COMPACT_ATOMS: atom_id res chain seq x y z
N MET A 1 -2.83 25.38 -9.13
CA MET A 1 -1.44 25.85 -8.99
C MET A 1 -0.79 24.95 -7.95
N SER A 2 0.06 24.01 -8.40
CA SER A 2 0.82 23.15 -7.48
C SER A 2 1.79 24.04 -6.70
N ALA A 3 1.76 23.93 -5.36
CA ALA A 3 2.72 24.65 -4.52
C ALA A 3 4.13 24.19 -4.91
N ALA A 4 5.04 25.13 -5.07
CA ALA A 4 6.41 24.87 -5.52
C ALA A 4 7.08 23.80 -4.64
N GLY A 5 7.41 22.63 -5.24
CA GLY A 5 8.22 21.59 -4.61
C GLY A 5 7.48 20.44 -3.91
N GLY A 6 6.15 20.38 -3.93
CA GLY A 6 5.38 19.26 -3.34
C GLY A 6 5.41 17.99 -4.19
N VAL A 7 5.41 16.81 -3.54
CA VAL A 7 5.33 15.49 -4.18
C VAL A 7 4.09 14.74 -3.71
N ARG A 8 3.51 13.90 -4.57
CA ARG A 8 2.47 12.98 -4.09
C ARG A 8 3.12 11.89 -3.25
N SER A 9 2.59 11.63 -2.07
CA SER A 9 3.17 10.64 -1.18
C SER A 9 2.15 9.75 -0.50
N PHE A 10 2.64 8.63 0.05
CA PHE A 10 1.88 7.69 0.85
C PHE A 10 2.82 6.89 1.76
N VAL A 11 2.25 6.31 2.82
CA VAL A 11 2.95 5.44 3.76
C VAL A 11 2.49 4.01 3.54
N ALA A 12 3.43 3.06 3.42
CA ALA A 12 3.14 1.66 3.17
C ALA A 12 4.16 0.71 3.81
N LEU A 13 3.80 -0.56 3.94
CA LEU A 13 4.74 -1.64 4.21
C LEU A 13 5.20 -2.28 2.89
N GLU A 14 6.51 -2.48 2.78
CA GLU A 14 7.11 -3.21 1.66
C GLU A 14 6.81 -4.71 1.76
N LEU A 15 6.81 -5.38 0.62
CA LEU A 15 6.70 -6.83 0.51
C LEU A 15 8.07 -7.43 0.17
N ASP A 16 8.30 -8.66 0.61
CA ASP A 16 9.49 -9.39 0.21
C ASP A 16 9.48 -9.77 -1.29
N ALA A 17 10.66 -10.11 -1.83
CA ALA A 17 10.82 -10.43 -3.25
C ALA A 17 10.02 -11.69 -3.63
N ARG A 18 10.02 -12.72 -2.76
CA ARG A 18 9.32 -13.98 -2.99
C ARG A 18 7.82 -13.75 -3.19
N LEU A 19 7.20 -12.93 -2.33
CA LEU A 19 5.78 -12.61 -2.48
C LEU A 19 5.53 -11.80 -3.76
N ARG A 20 6.39 -10.86 -4.10
CA ARG A 20 6.25 -10.09 -5.36
C ARG A 20 6.28 -11.01 -6.59
N ASP A 21 7.18 -11.99 -6.63
CA ASP A 21 7.27 -12.96 -7.71
C ASP A 21 5.99 -13.82 -7.79
N ALA A 22 5.53 -14.35 -6.65
CA ALA A 22 4.28 -15.12 -6.57
C ALA A 22 3.05 -14.30 -7.01
N ILE A 23 3.01 -13.00 -6.71
CA ILE A 23 1.95 -12.10 -7.18
C ILE A 23 2.05 -11.93 -8.70
N GLY A 24 3.23 -11.78 -9.28
CA GLY A 24 3.43 -11.70 -10.74
C GLY A 24 2.89 -12.94 -11.47
N GLU A 25 3.16 -14.12 -10.92
CA GLU A 25 2.60 -15.38 -11.43
C GLU A 25 1.07 -15.42 -11.29
N LEU A 26 0.54 -15.00 -10.14
CA LEU A 26 -0.91 -14.91 -9.92
C LEU A 26 -1.57 -13.97 -10.93
N GLN A 27 -1.02 -12.78 -11.14
CA GLN A 27 -1.52 -11.82 -12.14
C GLN A 27 -1.54 -12.42 -13.55
N THR A 28 -0.51 -13.18 -13.92
CA THR A 28 -0.43 -13.87 -15.21
C THR A 28 -1.57 -14.91 -15.36
N ARG A 29 -1.81 -15.71 -14.31
CA ARG A 29 -2.92 -16.70 -14.29
C ARG A 29 -4.31 -16.05 -14.33
N LEU A 30 -4.47 -14.89 -13.72
CA LEU A 30 -5.76 -14.17 -13.67
C LEU A 30 -6.08 -13.44 -14.97
N ARG A 31 -5.06 -13.04 -15.74
CA ARG A 31 -5.21 -12.18 -16.92
C ARG A 31 -6.33 -12.57 -17.88
N PRO A 32 -6.54 -13.86 -18.24
CA PRO A 32 -7.62 -14.24 -19.14
C PRO A 32 -9.05 -13.95 -18.61
N ARG A 33 -9.19 -13.77 -17.29
CA ARG A 33 -10.48 -13.57 -16.59
C ARG A 33 -10.80 -12.09 -16.31
N LEU A 34 -9.83 -11.19 -16.50
CA LEU A 34 -9.90 -9.82 -15.98
C LEU A 34 -10.30 -8.77 -17.03
N GLY A 35 -10.33 -9.13 -18.32
CA GLY A 35 -10.59 -8.18 -19.40
C GLY A 35 -9.58 -7.03 -19.43
N GLU A 36 -10.04 -5.84 -19.71
CA GLU A 36 -9.23 -4.61 -19.87
C GLU A 36 -8.81 -4.02 -18.53
N ILE A 37 -8.03 -4.77 -17.74
CA ILE A 37 -7.47 -4.29 -16.48
C ILE A 37 -6.04 -3.78 -16.67
N ARG A 38 -5.71 -2.66 -16.03
CA ARG A 38 -4.33 -2.20 -15.88
C ARG A 38 -3.74 -2.81 -14.61
N THR A 39 -2.89 -3.81 -14.75
CA THR A 39 -2.20 -4.45 -13.62
C THR A 39 -1.16 -3.54 -13.00
N THR A 40 -1.01 -3.60 -11.68
CA THR A 40 0.10 -2.99 -10.96
C THR A 40 1.34 -3.86 -11.17
N ARG A 41 2.49 -3.27 -11.47
CA ARG A 41 3.75 -4.01 -11.55
C ARG A 41 4.07 -4.63 -10.19
N PRO A 42 4.58 -5.86 -10.09
CA PRO A 42 4.86 -6.51 -8.82
C PRO A 42 5.75 -5.68 -7.88
N GLU A 43 6.74 -4.95 -8.43
CA GLU A 43 7.63 -4.07 -7.67
C GLU A 43 6.90 -2.86 -7.05
N GLY A 44 5.77 -2.49 -7.62
CA GLY A 44 4.92 -1.39 -7.12
C GLY A 44 3.81 -1.85 -6.18
N ILE A 45 3.74 -3.15 -5.84
CA ILE A 45 2.71 -3.66 -4.93
C ILE A 45 3.20 -3.56 -3.48
N HIS A 46 2.35 -3.03 -2.62
CA HIS A 46 2.65 -2.76 -1.22
C HIS A 46 1.35 -2.75 -0.39
N LEU A 47 1.46 -2.90 0.92
CA LEU A 47 0.35 -2.68 1.84
C LEU A 47 0.28 -1.20 2.21
N THR A 48 -0.61 -0.44 1.58
CA THR A 48 -0.79 0.98 1.90
C THR A 48 -1.44 1.15 3.27
N LEU A 49 -0.81 1.91 4.15
CA LEU A 49 -1.35 2.26 5.46
C LEU A 49 -2.02 3.64 5.46
N ARG A 50 -1.49 4.60 4.70
CA ARG A 50 -2.04 5.97 4.62
C ARG A 50 -1.66 6.65 3.30
N PHE A 51 -2.64 7.08 2.54
CA PHE A 51 -2.43 8.02 1.43
C PHE A 51 -2.34 9.45 1.98
N LEU A 52 -1.35 10.21 1.52
CA LEU A 52 -1.14 11.60 1.94
C LEU A 52 -1.56 12.59 0.85
N GLY A 53 -1.36 12.23 -0.41
CA GLY A 53 -1.58 13.14 -1.53
C GLY A 53 -0.41 14.11 -1.68
N ASP A 54 -0.69 15.33 -2.10
CA ASP A 54 0.33 16.36 -2.28
C ASP A 54 0.94 16.74 -0.93
N THR A 55 2.26 16.61 -0.82
CA THR A 55 3.04 16.70 0.41
C THR A 55 4.19 17.65 0.24
N SER A 56 4.29 18.68 1.08
CA SER A 56 5.40 19.65 1.03
C SER A 56 6.66 19.08 1.68
N PRO A 57 7.84 19.66 1.40
CA PRO A 57 9.09 19.28 2.06
C PRO A 57 9.02 19.40 3.59
N GLU A 58 8.33 20.40 4.12
CA GLU A 58 8.14 20.63 5.57
C GLU A 58 7.28 19.52 6.17
N GLN A 59 6.23 19.08 5.45
CA GLN A 59 5.40 17.94 5.87
C GLN A 59 6.21 16.65 5.86
N VAL A 60 7.07 16.42 4.86
CA VAL A 60 7.99 15.27 4.84
C VAL A 60 8.93 15.31 6.04
N ALA A 61 9.50 16.47 6.36
CA ALA A 61 10.39 16.65 7.52
C ALA A 61 9.66 16.34 8.84
N THR A 62 8.40 16.76 8.97
CA THR A 62 7.55 16.48 10.14
C THR A 62 7.20 14.99 10.24
N LEU A 63 6.88 14.34 9.12
CA LEU A 63 6.47 12.92 9.08
C LEU A 63 7.61 11.96 9.45
N ARG A 64 8.84 12.22 9.02
CA ARG A 64 9.98 11.31 9.19
C ARG A 64 10.17 10.84 10.64
N PRO A 65 10.35 11.71 11.65
CA PRO A 65 10.56 11.29 13.03
C PRO A 65 9.32 10.59 13.62
N LEU A 66 8.11 11.00 13.24
CA LEU A 66 6.87 10.39 13.72
C LEU A 66 6.67 8.98 13.16
N LEU A 67 7.00 8.76 11.88
CA LEU A 67 6.96 7.43 11.26
C LEU A 67 8.07 6.53 11.79
N ALA A 68 9.27 7.08 12.07
CA ALA A 68 10.35 6.33 12.70
C ALA A 68 9.93 5.82 14.08
N ALA A 69 9.33 6.67 14.91
CA ALA A 69 8.82 6.29 16.22
C ALA A 69 7.69 5.23 16.12
N ALA A 70 6.78 5.39 15.15
CA ALA A 70 5.71 4.43 14.90
C ALA A 70 6.27 3.05 14.49
N ALA A 71 7.26 3.02 13.61
CA ALA A 71 7.91 1.79 13.17
C ALA A 71 8.69 1.11 14.30
N ALA A 72 9.44 1.87 15.10
CA ALA A 72 10.19 1.35 16.24
C ALA A 72 9.27 0.68 17.30
N ALA A 73 8.07 1.22 17.50
CA ALA A 73 7.08 0.69 18.45
C ALA A 73 6.30 -0.52 17.92
N CYS A 74 6.37 -0.82 16.62
CA CYS A 74 5.65 -1.94 16.02
C CYS A 74 6.60 -3.10 15.75
N PRO A 75 6.40 -4.30 16.33
CA PRO A 75 7.23 -5.46 15.98
C PRO A 75 7.01 -5.87 14.53
N ALA A 76 8.04 -6.42 13.91
CA ALA A 76 7.88 -7.10 12.63
C ALA A 76 6.84 -8.22 12.77
N ALA A 77 6.02 -8.41 11.74
CA ALA A 77 4.87 -9.30 11.79
C ALA A 77 4.81 -10.24 10.60
N GLU A 78 4.18 -11.40 10.77
CA GLU A 78 3.76 -12.24 9.67
C GLU A 78 2.30 -11.92 9.29
N ALA A 79 2.01 -11.94 8.00
CA ALA A 79 0.68 -11.81 7.45
C ALA A 79 0.38 -12.98 6.51
N ARG A 80 -0.85 -13.51 6.54
CA ARG A 80 -1.31 -14.47 5.55
C ARG A 80 -1.83 -13.73 4.33
N VAL A 81 -1.40 -14.18 3.15
CA VAL A 81 -1.76 -13.57 1.86
C VAL A 81 -2.73 -14.48 1.15
N ALA A 82 -4.03 -14.18 1.25
CA ALA A 82 -5.08 -15.02 0.68
C ALA A 82 -6.34 -14.24 0.32
N GLY A 83 -7.12 -14.80 -0.59
CA GLY A 83 -8.38 -14.24 -1.03
C GLY A 83 -8.22 -13.15 -2.09
N LEU A 84 -9.11 -13.16 -3.07
CA LEU A 84 -9.19 -12.14 -4.12
C LEU A 84 -10.53 -11.43 -4.00
N GLY A 85 -10.55 -10.15 -4.35
CA GLY A 85 -11.78 -9.41 -4.41
C GLY A 85 -11.64 -8.11 -5.19
N THR A 86 -12.74 -7.35 -5.20
CA THR A 86 -12.80 -6.09 -5.94
C THR A 86 -13.35 -4.98 -5.06
N PHE A 87 -12.98 -3.73 -5.37
CA PHE A 87 -13.65 -2.54 -4.87
C PHE A 87 -14.26 -1.75 -6.03
N PRO A 88 -15.49 -1.24 -5.89
CA PRO A 88 -16.47 -1.61 -4.87
C PRO A 88 -16.87 -3.09 -4.98
N GLU A 89 -17.41 -3.65 -3.90
CA GLU A 89 -17.88 -5.05 -3.86
C GLU A 89 -19.17 -5.27 -4.66
N ARG A 90 -19.92 -4.19 -4.90
CA ARG A 90 -21.15 -4.18 -5.70
C ARG A 90 -21.08 -3.11 -6.78
N GLY A 91 -21.73 -3.36 -7.89
CA GLY A 91 -21.65 -2.47 -9.06
C GLY A 91 -20.38 -2.73 -9.87
N SER A 92 -19.95 -1.79 -10.70
CA SER A 92 -18.78 -1.98 -11.57
C SER A 92 -17.47 -1.92 -10.77
N PRO A 93 -16.64 -2.97 -10.80
CA PRO A 93 -15.37 -3.00 -10.09
C PRO A 93 -14.38 -1.96 -10.65
N ARG A 94 -13.58 -1.38 -9.77
CA ARG A 94 -12.53 -0.41 -10.11
C ARG A 94 -11.14 -0.88 -9.67
N VAL A 95 -11.06 -1.71 -8.64
CA VAL A 95 -9.82 -2.21 -8.07
C VAL A 95 -9.91 -3.70 -7.90
N LEU A 96 -8.93 -4.43 -8.41
CA LEU A 96 -8.67 -5.83 -8.06
C LEU A 96 -7.66 -5.86 -6.92
N TRP A 97 -7.95 -6.61 -5.88
CA TRP A 97 -7.07 -6.73 -4.73
C TRP A 97 -6.85 -8.17 -4.30
N LEU A 98 -5.73 -8.40 -3.63
CA LEU A 98 -5.37 -9.62 -2.91
C LEU A 98 -5.38 -9.30 -1.41
N GLY A 99 -6.05 -10.14 -0.62
CA GLY A 99 -6.23 -9.93 0.81
C GLY A 99 -4.98 -10.23 1.62
N LEU A 100 -4.85 -9.51 2.74
CA LEU A 100 -3.89 -9.82 3.79
C LEU A 100 -4.64 -9.98 5.11
N ASP A 101 -4.44 -11.10 5.77
CA ASP A 101 -4.79 -11.28 7.17
C ASP A 101 -3.59 -10.86 8.02
N VAL A 102 -3.71 -9.71 8.66
CA VAL A 102 -2.63 -9.05 9.41
C VAL A 102 -2.95 -9.04 10.92
N PRO A 103 -1.95 -9.18 11.79
CA PRO A 103 -2.16 -9.13 13.22
C PRO A 103 -2.57 -7.72 13.69
N PRO A 104 -3.17 -7.61 14.92
CA PRO A 104 -3.61 -6.33 15.49
C PRO A 104 -2.53 -5.25 15.53
N THR A 105 -1.26 -5.61 15.66
CA THR A 105 -0.11 -4.69 15.67
C THR A 105 -0.01 -3.87 14.38
N ILE A 106 -0.41 -4.42 13.22
CA ILE A 106 -0.42 -3.68 11.94
C ILE A 106 -1.55 -2.66 11.91
N PHE A 107 -2.72 -2.94 12.53
CA PHE A 107 -3.77 -1.93 12.70
C PHE A 107 -3.33 -0.83 13.65
N ASP A 108 -2.56 -1.15 14.72
CA ASP A 108 -1.96 -0.15 15.61
C ASP A 108 -0.96 0.74 14.87
N LEU A 109 -0.11 0.15 14.02
CA LEU A 109 0.81 0.88 13.16
C LEU A 109 0.06 1.81 12.20
N GLN A 110 -1.01 1.31 11.57
CA GLN A 110 -1.83 2.14 10.68
C GLN A 110 -2.42 3.34 11.43
N ARG A 111 -2.94 3.13 12.66
CA ARG A 111 -3.44 4.24 13.50
C ARG A 111 -2.33 5.22 13.89
N ALA A 112 -1.10 4.73 14.11
CA ALA A 112 0.05 5.59 14.37
C ALA A 112 0.43 6.41 13.13
N CYS A 113 0.41 5.83 11.93
CA CYS A 113 0.62 6.54 10.67
C CYS A 113 -0.46 7.61 10.43
N GLU A 114 -1.73 7.32 10.77
CA GLU A 114 -2.82 8.30 10.69
C GLU A 114 -2.59 9.48 11.66
N ARG A 115 -2.15 9.21 12.91
CA ARG A 115 -1.79 10.27 13.86
C ARG A 115 -0.63 11.11 13.36
N ALA A 116 0.41 10.48 12.80
CA ALA A 116 1.56 11.17 12.21
C ALA A 116 1.13 12.08 11.05
N ALA A 117 0.27 11.59 10.17
CA ALA A 117 -0.28 12.39 9.07
C ALA A 117 -1.04 13.61 9.58
N ARG A 118 -1.91 13.43 10.57
CA ARG A 118 -2.65 14.55 11.18
C ARG A 118 -1.73 15.57 11.86
N ALA A 119 -0.70 15.13 12.55
CA ALA A 119 0.30 16.01 13.14
C ALA A 119 1.09 16.81 12.09
N ALA A 120 1.24 16.27 10.88
CA ALA A 120 1.82 16.95 9.72
C ALA A 120 0.81 17.82 8.94
N GLY A 121 -0.43 17.98 9.44
CA GLY A 121 -1.44 18.85 8.85
C GLY A 121 -2.32 18.22 7.78
N PHE A 122 -2.30 16.89 7.63
CA PHE A 122 -3.22 16.21 6.71
C PHE A 122 -4.59 15.98 7.32
N GLU A 123 -5.63 16.04 6.48
CA GLU A 123 -6.99 15.69 6.88
C GLU A 123 -7.08 14.20 7.26
N ARG A 124 -8.05 13.89 8.11
CA ARG A 124 -8.34 12.50 8.49
C ARG A 124 -8.76 11.67 7.26
N GLU A 125 -8.23 10.44 7.13
CA GLU A 125 -8.76 9.49 6.14
C GLU A 125 -10.16 9.03 6.55
N PRO A 126 -11.20 9.33 5.75
CA PRO A 126 -12.58 9.00 6.12
C PRO A 126 -12.91 7.52 5.95
N ARG A 127 -12.16 6.79 5.12
CA ARG A 127 -12.41 5.38 4.83
C ARG A 127 -11.76 4.48 5.88
N PRO A 128 -12.45 3.43 6.33
CA PRO A 128 -11.85 2.45 7.21
C PRO A 128 -10.68 1.74 6.52
N PHE A 129 -9.62 1.47 7.28
CA PHE A 129 -8.50 0.69 6.79
C PHE A 129 -8.91 -0.76 6.53
N ARG A 130 -8.58 -1.26 5.36
CA ARG A 130 -8.73 -2.67 4.95
C ARG A 130 -7.40 -3.15 4.39
N ALA A 131 -6.79 -4.12 5.03
CA ALA A 131 -5.50 -4.66 4.61
C ALA A 131 -5.66 -5.40 3.26
N HIS A 132 -5.05 -4.86 2.21
CA HIS A 132 -5.11 -5.43 0.86
C HIS A 132 -3.92 -4.98 0.01
N LEU A 133 -3.59 -5.79 -0.99
CA LEU A 133 -2.62 -5.48 -2.03
C LEU A 133 -3.35 -5.18 -3.33
N THR A 134 -3.16 -4.01 -3.90
CA THR A 134 -3.78 -3.64 -5.18
C THR A 134 -3.06 -4.34 -6.34
N LEU A 135 -3.73 -5.29 -6.98
CA LEU A 135 -3.21 -6.02 -8.14
C LEU A 135 -3.43 -5.28 -9.47
N GLY A 136 -4.46 -4.44 -9.54
CA GLY A 136 -4.77 -3.70 -10.75
C GLY A 136 -6.01 -2.83 -10.62
N ARG A 137 -6.27 -2.04 -11.67
CA ARG A 137 -7.40 -1.11 -11.72
C ARG A 137 -8.04 -1.13 -13.10
N TRP A 138 -9.37 -1.18 -13.11
CA TRP A 138 -10.15 -0.94 -14.33
C TRP A 138 -10.33 0.56 -14.52
N ARG A 139 -10.09 1.02 -15.75
CA ARG A 139 -10.34 2.41 -16.13
C ARG A 139 -11.82 2.61 -16.41
N ASP A 140 -12.38 1.70 -17.19
CA ASP A 140 -13.75 1.72 -17.65
C ASP A 140 -14.64 0.76 -16.86
N PRO A 141 -15.96 0.91 -16.86
CA PRO A 141 -16.87 -0.04 -16.25
C PRO A 141 -16.64 -1.46 -16.80
N ALA A 142 -16.54 -2.41 -15.90
CA ALA A 142 -16.34 -3.83 -16.23
C ALA A 142 -17.35 -4.71 -15.49
N PRO A 143 -17.67 -5.91 -15.98
CA PRO A 143 -18.38 -6.91 -15.20
C PRO A 143 -17.49 -7.39 -14.04
N HIS A 144 -18.12 -7.91 -12.98
CA HIS A 144 -17.37 -8.60 -11.93
C HIS A 144 -16.68 -9.83 -12.51
N PRO A 145 -15.35 -9.96 -12.32
CA PRO A 145 -14.64 -11.13 -12.79
C PRO A 145 -15.01 -12.36 -11.93
N ASP A 146 -15.02 -13.53 -12.55
CA ASP A 146 -15.01 -14.80 -11.83
C ASP A 146 -13.60 -15.04 -11.26
N LEU A 147 -13.44 -14.81 -9.95
CA LEU A 147 -12.16 -14.90 -9.27
C LEU A 147 -11.98 -16.28 -8.63
N PRO A 148 -10.92 -17.01 -8.96
CA PRO A 148 -10.59 -18.26 -8.29
C PRO A 148 -10.12 -17.99 -6.86
N GLY A 149 -10.05 -19.03 -6.04
CA GLY A 149 -9.33 -18.96 -4.78
C GLY A 149 -7.84 -18.63 -5.00
N ALA A 150 -7.29 -17.83 -4.11
CA ALA A 150 -5.85 -17.53 -4.08
C ALA A 150 -5.34 -17.67 -2.64
N ASP A 151 -4.23 -18.35 -2.47
CA ASP A 151 -3.48 -18.44 -1.22
C ASP A 151 -1.99 -18.47 -1.58
N LEU A 152 -1.27 -17.44 -1.21
CA LEU A 152 0.17 -17.31 -1.45
C LEU A 152 1.00 -17.57 -0.19
N GLY A 153 0.35 -18.07 0.88
CA GLY A 153 1.01 -18.39 2.13
C GLY A 153 1.29 -17.16 3.00
N ALA A 154 2.35 -17.24 3.80
CA ALA A 154 2.74 -16.17 4.70
C ALA A 154 3.80 -15.26 4.09
N THR A 155 3.79 -14.00 4.48
CA THR A 155 4.82 -13.00 4.18
C THR A 155 5.23 -12.26 5.45
N ARG A 156 6.48 -11.81 5.49
CA ARG A 156 6.99 -10.97 6.57
C ARG A 156 6.80 -9.49 6.22
N LEU A 157 6.28 -8.75 7.17
CA LEU A 157 6.15 -7.29 7.12
C LEU A 157 7.11 -6.70 8.15
N ASP A 158 8.20 -6.07 7.71
CA ASP A 158 9.25 -5.58 8.60
C ASP A 158 9.79 -4.19 8.22
N THR A 159 9.30 -3.58 7.16
CA THR A 159 9.80 -2.29 6.68
C THR A 159 8.64 -1.35 6.32
N LEU A 160 8.54 -0.26 7.09
CA LEU A 160 7.65 0.87 6.82
C LEU A 160 8.36 1.86 5.89
N VAL A 161 7.66 2.36 4.88
CA VAL A 161 8.24 3.29 3.90
C VAL A 161 7.32 4.47 3.67
N LEU A 162 7.89 5.65 3.64
CA LEU A 162 7.29 6.85 3.05
C LEU A 162 7.70 6.91 1.58
N PHE A 163 6.74 6.79 0.68
CA PHE A 163 6.96 6.81 -0.76
C PHE A 163 6.52 8.13 -1.39
N GLU A 164 7.29 8.58 -2.36
CA GLU A 164 6.84 9.47 -3.42
C GLU A 164 6.17 8.67 -4.53
N SER A 165 5.09 9.19 -5.10
CA SER A 165 4.35 8.60 -6.22
C SER A 165 4.35 9.54 -7.42
N ASP A 166 5.10 9.18 -8.45
CA ASP A 166 5.07 9.86 -9.76
C ASP A 166 4.13 9.11 -10.71
N LEU A 167 3.05 9.78 -11.12
CA LEU A 167 2.04 9.21 -12.01
C LEU A 167 2.41 9.42 -13.47
N ARG A 168 3.06 8.43 -14.09
CA ARG A 168 3.45 8.45 -15.51
C ARG A 168 2.41 7.79 -16.40
N ARG A 169 2.46 8.08 -17.71
CA ARG A 169 1.61 7.41 -18.72
C ARG A 169 1.77 5.88 -18.66
N ALA A 170 2.98 5.40 -18.42
CA ALA A 170 3.32 3.96 -18.32
C ALA A 170 2.95 3.31 -16.98
N GLY A 171 2.49 4.07 -15.98
CA GLY A 171 2.17 3.61 -14.64
C GLY A 171 2.76 4.51 -13.57
N ALA A 172 2.35 4.30 -12.33
CA ALA A 172 2.95 4.95 -11.19
C ALA A 172 4.37 4.41 -10.96
N VAL A 173 5.29 5.31 -10.68
CA VAL A 173 6.65 5.01 -10.21
C VAL A 173 6.72 5.47 -8.76
N TYR A 174 7.18 4.58 -7.89
CA TYR A 174 7.30 4.86 -6.46
C TYR A 174 8.77 4.95 -6.07
N THR A 175 9.14 6.07 -5.45
CA THR A 175 10.50 6.34 -4.96
C THR A 175 10.46 6.44 -3.44
N PRO A 176 11.25 5.66 -2.71
CA PRO A 176 11.31 5.79 -1.26
C PRO A 176 11.92 7.11 -0.84
N LEU A 177 11.18 7.89 -0.05
CA LEU A 177 11.68 9.09 0.62
C LEU A 177 12.36 8.75 1.95
N ALA A 178 11.87 7.72 2.64
CA ALA A 178 12.46 7.20 3.87
C ALA A 178 12.01 5.75 4.11
N ARG A 179 12.88 4.94 4.72
CA ARG A 179 12.61 3.56 5.18
C ARG A 179 12.87 3.43 6.67
N PHE A 180 12.00 2.69 7.35
CA PHE A 180 12.06 2.47 8.79
C PHE A 180 11.86 0.99 9.07
N ALA A 181 12.84 0.32 9.70
CA ALA A 181 12.70 -1.06 10.12
C ALA A 181 11.71 -1.16 11.29
N LEU A 182 10.79 -2.13 11.24
CA LEU A 182 9.89 -2.40 12.35
C LEU A 182 10.64 -3.02 13.52
N GLY A 183 10.24 -2.63 14.75
CA GLY A 183 10.80 -3.19 16.01
C GLY A 183 12.26 -2.83 16.29
N ARG A 184 12.82 -1.84 15.57
CA ARG A 184 14.16 -1.29 15.83
C ARG A 184 14.06 0.20 16.15
N PRO A 185 14.67 0.66 17.26
CA PRO A 185 14.83 2.10 17.48
C PRO A 185 15.64 2.70 16.33
N ALA A 186 15.35 3.97 16.01
CA ALA A 186 16.19 4.73 15.08
C ALA A 186 17.62 4.72 15.63
N VAL A 187 18.59 4.31 14.81
CA VAL A 187 20.00 4.49 15.13
C VAL A 187 20.32 5.92 14.77
N ASP A 188 20.71 6.72 15.76
CA ASP A 188 21.21 8.09 15.59
C ASP A 188 22.48 8.13 14.73
#